data_6ad0f65c9b992efad476343c42884105
#
_entry.id   6ad0f65c9b992efad476343c42884105
#
_cell.length_a   1.000
_cell.length_b   1.000
_cell.length_c   1.000
_cell.angle_alpha   90.00
_cell.angle_beta   90.00
_cell.angle_gamma   90.00
#
_symmetry.space_group_name_H-M   'P 1'
#
loop_
_entity.id
_entity.type
_entity.pdbx_description
1 polymer ?
#
loop_
_entity_poly.entity_id
_entity_poly.type
_entity_poly.pdbx_seq_one_letter_code
_entity_poly.pdbx_strand_id
1 'polypeptide(L)'
;MASLKRSALAPNTFPRISGIAGVALKTARAGIKYAGRDDLLLVTLDRGTTVAGVFTRSATASAPVQWSRKVTASGKARAILINSGNANTFTGAQGAADVRLTATMAARTTGCRPGDVLIASTGVI
;
A
#
# COMPACT_ATOMS: atom_id res chain seq x y z
N MET A 1 -10.29 -0.97 -25.90
CA MET A 1 -10.30 -0.86 -24.45
C MET A 1 -11.38 0.12 -24.04
N ALA A 2 -12.35 -0.29 -23.22
CA ALA A 2 -13.39 0.63 -22.75
C ALA A 2 -12.75 1.72 -21.88
N SER A 3 -12.92 2.98 -22.24
CA SER A 3 -12.54 4.12 -21.41
C SER A 3 -13.35 4.06 -20.13
N LEU A 4 -12.67 4.03 -18.98
CA LEU A 4 -13.34 4.08 -17.69
C LEU A 4 -14.08 5.42 -17.58
N LYS A 5 -15.41 5.39 -17.59
CA LYS A 5 -16.23 6.58 -17.39
C LYS A 5 -15.96 7.14 -15.99
N ARG A 6 -15.66 8.44 -15.91
CA ARG A 6 -15.47 9.11 -14.63
C ARG A 6 -16.74 9.00 -13.80
N SER A 7 -16.61 8.64 -12.51
CA SER A 7 -17.74 8.59 -11.57
C SER A 7 -18.41 9.97 -11.46
N ALA A 8 -19.75 10.00 -11.40
CA ALA A 8 -20.49 11.22 -11.13
C ALA A 8 -20.16 11.83 -9.75
N LEU A 9 -19.65 11.00 -8.82
CA LEU A 9 -19.21 11.43 -7.49
C LEU A 9 -17.74 11.84 -7.44
N ALA A 10 -17.01 11.75 -8.55
CA ALA A 10 -15.61 12.16 -8.56
C ALA A 10 -15.49 13.67 -8.38
N PRO A 11 -14.63 14.19 -7.49
CA PRO A 11 -14.44 15.61 -7.29
C PRO A 11 -13.90 16.25 -8.57
N ASN A 12 -14.37 17.45 -8.89
CA ASN A 12 -13.90 18.18 -10.09
C ASN A 12 -12.43 18.60 -9.97
N THR A 13 -12.01 18.93 -8.76
CA THR A 13 -10.64 19.34 -8.44
C THR A 13 -10.19 18.67 -7.15
N PHE A 14 -8.88 18.45 -7.05
CA PHE A 14 -8.26 17.98 -5.80
C PHE A 14 -7.57 19.18 -5.12
N PRO A 15 -7.65 19.29 -3.78
CA PRO A 15 -6.91 20.33 -3.07
C PRO A 15 -5.41 20.11 -3.26
N ARG A 16 -4.66 21.20 -3.31
CA ARG A 16 -3.20 21.15 -3.20
C ARG A 16 -2.83 20.76 -1.77
N ILE A 17 -2.10 19.66 -1.63
CA ILE A 17 -1.55 19.24 -0.35
C ILE A 17 -0.08 19.65 -0.32
N SER A 18 0.30 20.45 0.67
CA SER A 18 1.69 20.80 0.91
C SER A 18 2.51 19.57 1.24
N GLY A 19 3.79 19.55 0.85
CA GLY A 19 4.71 18.49 1.26
C GLY A 19 4.80 18.40 2.78
N ILE A 20 4.94 17.18 3.28
CA ILE A 20 5.18 16.91 4.71
C ILE A 20 6.66 16.60 4.87
N ALA A 21 7.35 17.31 5.77
CA ALA A 21 8.75 17.05 6.05
C ALA A 21 8.94 15.59 6.49
N GLY A 22 9.94 14.92 5.92
CA GLY A 22 10.21 13.51 6.22
C GLY A 22 9.31 12.50 5.50
N VAL A 23 8.44 12.95 4.58
CA VAL A 23 7.57 12.09 3.77
C VAL A 23 7.79 12.35 2.29
N ALA A 24 8.11 11.31 1.53
CA ALA A 24 8.18 11.37 0.08
C ALA A 24 7.18 10.39 -0.56
N LEU A 25 6.55 10.82 -1.64
CA LEU A 25 5.54 10.06 -2.37
C LEU A 25 6.03 9.80 -3.80
N LYS A 26 5.89 8.55 -4.26
CA LYS A 26 6.14 8.16 -5.65
C LYS A 26 5.02 7.25 -6.13
N THR A 27 4.47 7.55 -7.30
CA THR A 27 3.50 6.68 -7.97
C THR A 27 4.12 5.94 -9.14
N ALA A 28 3.52 4.83 -9.51
CA ALA A 28 3.90 4.04 -10.68
C ALA A 28 2.67 3.39 -11.33
N ARG A 29 2.82 3.04 -12.60
CA ARG A 29 1.85 2.28 -13.40
C ARG A 29 2.34 0.86 -13.52
N ALA A 30 1.94 -0.01 -12.60
CA ALA A 30 2.31 -1.43 -12.62
C ALA A 30 1.38 -2.26 -13.53
N GLY A 31 0.21 -1.73 -13.89
CA GLY A 31 -0.77 -2.43 -14.72
C GLY A 31 -1.41 -3.61 -14.02
N ILE A 32 -1.62 -3.53 -12.71
CA ILE A 32 -2.13 -4.64 -11.87
C ILE A 32 -3.48 -5.15 -12.37
N LYS A 33 -4.37 -4.23 -12.76
CA LYS A 33 -5.66 -4.59 -13.35
C LYS A 33 -5.98 -3.76 -14.59
N TYR A 34 -5.65 -2.47 -14.58
CA TYR A 34 -5.99 -1.55 -15.65
C TYR A 34 -4.74 -0.88 -16.20
N ALA A 35 -4.68 -0.70 -17.51
CA ALA A 35 -3.61 0.05 -18.15
C ALA A 35 -3.86 1.57 -18.06
N GLY A 36 -2.78 2.35 -18.14
CA GLY A 36 -2.83 3.80 -18.36
C GLY A 36 -3.13 4.66 -17.13
N ARG A 37 -3.19 4.07 -15.92
CA ARG A 37 -3.36 4.82 -14.66
C ARG A 37 -2.32 4.40 -13.63
N ASP A 38 -2.05 5.29 -12.68
CA ASP A 38 -1.23 4.95 -11.53
C ASP A 38 -2.02 4.00 -10.61
N ASP A 39 -1.42 2.87 -10.30
CA ASP A 39 -2.00 1.80 -9.49
C ASP A 39 -1.08 1.34 -8.35
N LEU A 40 0.07 2.00 -8.22
CA LEU A 40 1.03 1.76 -7.16
C LEU A 40 1.48 3.10 -6.57
N LEU A 41 1.47 3.20 -5.22
CA LEU A 41 1.99 4.34 -4.46
C LEU A 41 3.00 3.82 -3.43
N LEU A 42 4.20 4.36 -3.47
CA LEU A 42 5.22 4.18 -2.44
C LEU A 42 5.35 5.48 -1.64
N VAL A 43 5.10 5.38 -0.34
CA VAL A 43 5.37 6.41 0.65
C VAL A 43 6.67 6.05 1.35
N THR A 44 7.66 6.93 1.30
CA THR A 44 8.92 6.78 2.04
C THR A 44 8.91 7.70 3.24
N LEU A 45 9.34 7.20 4.38
CA LEU A 45 9.31 7.88 5.67
C LEU A 45 10.74 8.01 6.23
N ASP A 46 11.05 9.14 6.85
CA ASP A 46 12.34 9.37 7.49
C ASP A 46 12.60 8.38 8.64
N ARG A 47 13.88 8.22 8.97
CA ARG A 47 14.30 7.42 10.14
C ARG A 47 13.70 8.00 11.41
N GLY A 48 13.23 7.13 12.28
CA GLY A 48 12.61 7.53 13.54
C GLY A 48 11.10 7.77 13.45
N THR A 49 10.49 7.70 12.25
CA THR A 49 9.04 7.80 12.10
C THR A 49 8.35 6.72 12.94
N THR A 50 7.41 7.17 13.77
CA THR A 50 6.56 6.29 14.56
C THR A 50 5.26 5.99 13.81
N VAL A 51 4.70 4.80 14.06
CA VAL A 51 3.44 4.37 13.47
C VAL A 51 2.52 3.79 14.54
N ALA A 52 1.25 4.10 14.42
CA ALA A 52 0.17 3.44 15.13
C ALA A 52 -0.95 3.12 14.13
N GLY A 53 -1.73 2.09 14.37
CA GLY A 53 -2.80 1.68 13.48
C GLY A 53 -3.87 0.86 14.17
N VAL A 54 -5.06 0.93 13.62
CA VAL A 54 -6.19 0.07 13.97
C VAL A 54 -6.52 -0.84 12.80
N PHE A 55 -6.93 -2.05 13.09
CA PHE A 55 -7.15 -3.09 12.08
C PHE A 55 -8.47 -3.80 12.35
N THR A 56 -9.09 -4.29 11.29
CA THR A 56 -10.29 -5.11 11.40
C THR A 56 -10.05 -6.34 12.30
N ARG A 57 -11.06 -6.75 13.05
CA ARG A 57 -11.08 -8.00 13.81
C ARG A 57 -11.71 -9.16 13.04
N SER A 58 -11.99 -8.96 11.75
CA SER A 58 -12.55 -10.02 10.90
C SER A 58 -11.65 -11.26 10.90
N ALA A 59 -12.26 -12.43 10.97
CA ALA A 59 -11.57 -13.71 10.80
C ALA A 59 -11.00 -13.88 9.39
N THR A 60 -11.53 -13.12 8.41
CA THR A 60 -11.12 -13.13 7.01
C THR A 60 -10.23 -11.94 6.65
N ALA A 61 -9.48 -11.39 7.61
CA ALA A 61 -8.55 -10.31 7.35
C ALA A 61 -7.55 -10.70 6.24
N SER A 62 -7.39 -9.83 5.25
CA SER A 62 -6.53 -10.06 4.08
C SER A 62 -5.04 -10.17 4.47
N ALA A 63 -4.23 -10.76 3.60
CA ALA A 63 -2.80 -10.91 3.83
C ALA A 63 -2.08 -9.57 4.08
N PRO A 64 -2.36 -8.47 3.35
CA PRO A 64 -1.81 -7.16 3.65
C PRO A 64 -2.18 -6.63 5.05
N VAL A 65 -3.42 -6.85 5.49
CA VAL A 65 -3.86 -6.45 6.84
C VAL A 65 -3.10 -7.21 7.92
N GLN A 66 -2.96 -8.53 7.76
CA GLN A 66 -2.22 -9.38 8.70
C GLN A 66 -0.75 -8.98 8.79
N TRP A 67 -0.11 -8.69 7.65
CA TRP A 67 1.26 -8.20 7.56
C TRP A 67 1.42 -6.87 8.28
N SER A 68 0.61 -5.86 7.89
CA SER A 68 0.74 -4.50 8.43
C SER A 68 0.43 -4.42 9.93
N ARG A 69 -0.46 -5.27 10.45
CA ARG A 69 -0.67 -5.43 11.89
C ARG A 69 0.61 -5.84 12.61
N LYS A 70 1.39 -6.80 12.06
CA LYS A 70 2.67 -7.23 12.63
C LYS A 70 3.71 -6.12 12.59
N VAL A 71 3.82 -5.40 11.48
CA VAL A 71 4.74 -4.27 11.32
C VAL A 71 4.40 -3.16 12.32
N THR A 72 3.13 -2.79 12.43
CA THR A 72 2.67 -1.73 13.34
C THR A 72 2.96 -2.03 14.81
N ALA A 73 3.01 -3.30 15.20
CA ALA A 73 3.36 -3.69 16.57
C ALA A 73 4.78 -3.26 17.00
N SER A 74 5.68 -3.00 16.05
CA SER A 74 7.02 -2.45 16.34
C SER A 74 7.01 -0.96 16.71
N GLY A 75 5.91 -0.24 16.44
CA GLY A 75 5.77 1.20 16.62
C GLY A 75 6.58 2.05 15.63
N LYS A 76 7.24 1.44 14.64
CA LYS A 76 8.12 2.12 13.68
C LYS A 76 7.79 1.71 12.25
N ALA A 77 7.93 2.64 11.29
CA ALA A 77 7.82 2.37 9.87
C ALA A 77 8.83 3.23 9.07
N ARG A 78 9.20 2.72 7.90
CA ARG A 78 10.10 3.37 6.93
C ARG A 78 9.47 3.53 5.57
N ALA A 79 8.45 2.72 5.27
CA ALA A 79 7.71 2.84 4.02
C ALA A 79 6.29 2.30 4.17
N ILE A 80 5.42 2.79 3.28
CA ILE A 80 4.09 2.24 3.05
C ILE A 80 3.98 2.00 1.55
N LEU A 81 3.68 0.78 1.13
CA LEU A 81 3.37 0.47 -0.26
C LEU A 81 1.89 0.17 -0.40
N ILE A 82 1.24 0.88 -1.30
CA ILE A 82 -0.20 0.78 -1.55
C ILE A 82 -0.42 0.39 -3.00
N ASN A 83 -1.21 -0.64 -3.25
CA ASN A 83 -1.63 -0.99 -4.59
C ASN A 83 -3.15 -0.89 -4.78
N SER A 84 -3.56 -0.60 -6.01
CA SER A 84 -4.94 -0.60 -6.46
C SER A 84 -5.11 -1.58 -7.61
N GLY A 85 -6.18 -2.38 -7.58
CA GLY A 85 -6.52 -3.34 -8.64
C GLY A 85 -6.71 -4.76 -8.14
N ASN A 86 -5.98 -5.17 -7.10
CA ASN A 86 -6.11 -6.45 -6.43
C ASN A 86 -6.03 -6.26 -4.92
N ALA A 87 -7.03 -6.77 -4.18
CA ALA A 87 -7.10 -6.63 -2.72
C ALA A 87 -6.25 -7.66 -1.97
N ASN A 88 -5.76 -8.70 -2.65
CA ASN A 88 -5.01 -9.82 -2.07
C ASN A 88 -5.73 -10.41 -0.84
N THR A 89 -7.02 -10.71 -1.03
CA THR A 89 -7.89 -11.31 -0.01
C THR A 89 -8.35 -12.69 -0.45
N PHE A 90 -8.56 -13.62 0.47
CA PHE A 90 -8.86 -15.04 0.22
C PHE A 90 -7.81 -15.79 -0.62
N THR A 91 -6.57 -15.34 -0.60
CA THR A 91 -5.46 -15.87 -1.41
C THR A 91 -4.59 -16.89 -0.66
N GLY A 92 -4.89 -17.16 0.59
CA GLY A 92 -4.22 -18.18 1.38
C GLY A 92 -2.70 -17.97 1.54
N ALA A 93 -1.95 -19.06 1.50
CA ALA A 93 -0.49 -19.05 1.67
C ALA A 93 0.22 -18.25 0.56
N GLN A 94 -0.30 -18.32 -0.68
CA GLN A 94 0.26 -17.56 -1.81
C GLN A 94 0.19 -16.08 -1.55
N GLY A 95 -0.98 -15.54 -1.13
CA GLY A 95 -1.13 -14.13 -0.83
C GLY A 95 -0.21 -13.65 0.29
N ALA A 96 0.03 -14.48 1.30
CA ALA A 96 1.01 -14.16 2.35
C ALA A 96 2.46 -14.14 1.81
N ALA A 97 2.81 -15.02 0.86
CA ALA A 97 4.11 -15.01 0.19
C ALA A 97 4.28 -13.77 -0.67
N ASP A 98 3.25 -13.38 -1.42
CA ASP A 98 3.25 -12.21 -2.29
C ASP A 98 3.43 -10.92 -1.48
N VAL A 99 2.78 -10.80 -0.32
CA VAL A 99 2.96 -9.66 0.59
C VAL A 99 4.41 -9.59 1.09
N ARG A 100 4.99 -10.72 1.49
CA ARG A 100 6.40 -10.74 1.93
C ARG A 100 7.36 -10.33 0.80
N LEU A 101 7.14 -10.83 -0.40
CA LEU A 101 7.93 -10.44 -1.58
C LEU A 101 7.80 -8.93 -1.85
N THR A 102 6.56 -8.43 -1.88
CA THR A 102 6.25 -7.01 -2.08
C THR A 102 6.95 -6.13 -1.04
N ALA A 103 6.87 -6.50 0.25
CA ALA A 103 7.54 -5.78 1.32
C ALA A 103 9.07 -5.82 1.18
N THR A 104 9.63 -6.96 0.73
CA THR A 104 11.07 -7.10 0.48
C THR A 104 11.54 -6.20 -0.66
N MET A 105 10.78 -6.12 -1.75
CA MET A 105 11.11 -5.26 -2.89
C MET A 105 11.03 -3.78 -2.51
N ALA A 106 9.97 -3.37 -1.79
CA ALA A 106 9.84 -2.00 -1.30
C ALA A 106 10.97 -1.64 -0.32
N ALA A 107 11.35 -2.55 0.56
CA ALA A 107 12.44 -2.36 1.51
C ALA A 107 13.79 -2.15 0.81
N ARG A 108 14.08 -2.93 -0.24
CA ARG A 108 15.29 -2.74 -1.08
C ARG A 108 15.31 -1.36 -1.73
N THR A 109 14.18 -0.92 -2.28
CA THR A 109 14.04 0.39 -2.95
C THR A 109 14.23 1.55 -1.98
N THR A 110 13.83 1.39 -0.71
CA THR A 110 13.85 2.45 0.31
C THR A 110 15.00 2.34 1.30
N GLY A 111 15.86 1.33 1.17
CA GLY A 111 17.01 1.12 2.06
C GLY A 111 16.60 0.82 3.51
N CYS A 112 15.54 0.01 3.71
CA CYS A 112 15.06 -0.38 5.03
C CYS A 112 14.87 -1.91 5.13
N ARG A 113 14.37 -2.39 6.27
CA ARG A 113 14.06 -3.81 6.44
C ARG A 113 12.62 -4.09 5.98
N PRO A 114 12.30 -5.29 5.48
CA PRO A 114 10.92 -5.66 5.13
C PRO A 114 9.92 -5.47 6.28
N GLY A 115 10.35 -5.73 7.52
CA GLY A 115 9.55 -5.52 8.73
C GLY A 115 9.30 -4.05 9.09
N ASP A 116 9.84 -3.09 8.36
CA ASP A 116 9.59 -1.66 8.49
C ASP A 116 8.67 -1.12 7.37
N VAL A 117 8.13 -2.02 6.52
CA VAL A 117 7.26 -1.68 5.39
C VAL A 117 5.83 -2.11 5.65
N LEU A 118 4.91 -1.15 5.67
CA LEU A 118 3.47 -1.40 5.68
C LEU A 118 2.97 -1.67 4.27
N ILE A 119 2.01 -2.58 4.13
CA ILE A 119 1.38 -2.92 2.85
C ILE A 119 -0.12 -2.67 2.96
N ALA A 120 -0.68 -2.00 1.96
CA ALA A 120 -2.12 -1.84 1.79
C ALA A 120 -2.51 -2.21 0.36
N SER A 121 -3.56 -2.98 0.21
CA SER A 121 -4.06 -3.43 -1.09
C SER A 121 -5.55 -3.21 -1.19
N THR A 122 -6.00 -2.73 -2.34
CA THR A 122 -7.41 -2.54 -2.64
C THR A 122 -7.73 -2.98 -4.06
N GLY A 123 -8.97 -3.35 -4.31
CA GLY A 123 -9.43 -3.73 -5.66
C GLY A 123 -10.28 -4.99 -5.66
N VAL A 124 -10.09 -5.80 -6.68
CA VAL A 124 -10.85 -7.03 -6.87
C VAL A 124 -10.49 -8.07 -5.80
N ILE A 125 -11.51 -8.74 -5.33
CA ILE A 125 -11.47 -9.88 -4.43
C ILE A 125 -11.72 -11.15 -5.24
#